data_819c0f5d1d72596d86167b1e4139cbf0
#
_entry.id   819c0f5d1d72596d86167b1e4139cbf0
#
_cell.length_a   1.000
_cell.length_b   1.000
_cell.length_c   1.000
_cell.angle_alpha   90.00
_cell.angle_beta   90.00
_cell.angle_gamma   90.00
#
_symmetry.space_group_name_H-M   'P 1'
#
loop_
_entity.id
_entity.type
_entity.pdbx_description
1 polymer ?
#
loop_
_entity_poly.entity_id
_entity_poly.type
_entity_poly.pdbx_seq_one_letter_code
_entity_poly.pdbx_strand_id
1 'polypeptide(L)'
;MKSGAVGLNGSAIVKYLCALLLFGLNGIVASHIALSSYEIVFLRTLIGSLFLIALFLIGKGTFHLRQNRREAVFITLSGVAMGTSWMFLYEAYQQIGVSYASLLYYCGPVLVMLLSPLIFKERLTKPVIAGFMIVLLGIVLVNGKTARGGNAWGLFCGGMSAVMYFFMVTLNKQSRNITGLENSIIQLTVSFLTVAVYVGIKQAFVIQVPKEAWPWILVLGIVNTGIGCYLYFSPLSKLSVQTVALCGYLEPLSAILFAVLLLGEKMTVLQIVGAACIIGGAMIGELLGEKEKLK
;
A
#
# COMPACT_ATOMS: atom_id res chain seq x y z
N MET A 1 10.75 15.24 31.41
CA MET A 1 11.34 15.02 30.07
C MET A 1 10.47 14.05 29.27
N LYS A 2 9.32 14.46 28.72
CA LYS A 2 8.44 13.63 27.87
C LYS A 2 7.77 14.43 26.72
N SER A 3 8.33 15.59 26.33
CA SER A 3 7.73 16.45 25.30
C SER A 3 8.22 16.18 23.87
N GLY A 4 9.19 15.28 23.65
CA GLY A 4 9.77 15.05 22.33
C GLY A 4 9.09 13.96 21.48
N ALA A 5 8.27 13.10 22.09
CA ALA A 5 7.71 11.93 21.40
C ALA A 5 6.48 12.25 20.53
N VAL A 6 5.66 13.24 20.93
CA VAL A 6 4.39 13.58 20.25
C VAL A 6 4.64 14.29 18.91
N GLY A 7 5.68 15.13 18.81
CA GLY A 7 5.98 15.84 17.56
C GLY A 7 6.57 14.96 16.43
N LEU A 8 7.31 13.92 16.80
CA LEU A 8 7.92 12.99 15.84
C LEU A 8 6.89 12.05 15.19
N ASN A 9 5.87 11.63 15.94
CA ASN A 9 4.79 10.79 15.43
C ASN A 9 3.86 11.56 14.47
N GLY A 10 3.57 12.83 14.73
CA GLY A 10 2.71 13.65 13.84
C GLY A 10 3.26 13.77 12.42
N SER A 11 4.56 14.05 12.27
CA SER A 11 5.21 14.11 10.96
C SER A 11 5.21 12.76 10.23
N ALA A 12 5.36 11.63 10.96
CA ALA A 12 5.32 10.30 10.39
C ALA A 12 3.92 9.95 9.86
N ILE A 13 2.88 10.26 10.63
CA ILE A 13 1.48 10.05 10.22
C ILE A 13 1.16 10.88 8.97
N VAL A 14 1.53 12.17 8.94
CA VAL A 14 1.27 13.04 7.78
C VAL A 14 1.93 12.48 6.51
N LYS A 15 3.18 12.03 6.58
CA LYS A 15 3.84 11.40 5.41
C LYS A 15 3.08 10.15 4.95
N TYR A 16 2.66 9.31 5.89
CA TYR A 16 1.92 8.09 5.58
C TYR A 16 0.56 8.40 4.93
N LEU A 17 -0.19 9.37 5.46
CA LEU A 17 -1.47 9.80 4.89
C LEU A 17 -1.30 10.39 3.48
N CYS A 18 -0.26 11.23 3.25
CA CYS A 18 0.07 11.73 1.92
C CYS A 18 0.36 10.59 0.92
N ALA A 19 1.06 9.54 1.36
CA ALA A 19 1.30 8.37 0.51
C ALA A 19 0.00 7.69 0.09
N LEU A 20 -0.93 7.50 1.03
CA LEU A 20 -2.23 6.85 0.78
C LEU A 20 -3.09 7.68 -0.19
N LEU A 21 -3.07 9.01 -0.07
CA LEU A 21 -3.72 9.90 -1.02
C LEU A 21 -3.12 9.76 -2.43
N LEU A 22 -1.79 9.72 -2.56
CA LEU A 22 -1.13 9.48 -3.84
C LEU A 22 -1.50 8.10 -4.43
N PHE A 23 -1.57 7.07 -3.59
CA PHE A 23 -1.95 5.74 -4.05
C PHE A 23 -3.41 5.68 -4.51
N GLY A 24 -4.30 6.46 -3.91
CA GLY A 24 -5.68 6.61 -4.38
C GLY A 24 -5.80 7.16 -5.81
N LEU A 25 -4.81 7.92 -6.29
CA LEU A 25 -4.77 8.40 -7.68
C LEU A 25 -4.29 7.33 -8.67
N ASN A 26 -3.75 6.20 -8.21
CA ASN A 26 -3.17 5.17 -9.08
C ASN A 26 -4.13 4.71 -10.17
N GLY A 27 -5.39 4.44 -9.83
CA GLY A 27 -6.41 3.96 -10.77
C GLY A 27 -6.71 4.99 -11.85
N ILE A 28 -6.81 6.26 -11.47
CA ILE A 28 -7.10 7.36 -12.42
C ILE A 28 -5.92 7.54 -13.39
N VAL A 29 -4.70 7.60 -12.88
CA VAL A 29 -3.52 7.74 -13.74
C VAL A 29 -3.36 6.52 -14.64
N ALA A 30 -3.57 5.32 -14.12
CA ALA A 30 -3.48 4.08 -14.88
C ALA A 30 -4.56 3.95 -15.96
N SER A 31 -5.76 4.53 -15.78
CA SER A 31 -6.83 4.47 -16.78
C SER A 31 -6.49 5.19 -18.10
N HIS A 32 -5.49 6.09 -18.08
CA HIS A 32 -4.97 6.78 -19.27
C HIS A 32 -3.83 6.00 -19.96
N ILE A 33 -3.46 4.82 -19.45
CA ILE A 33 -2.35 4.01 -19.96
C ILE A 33 -2.91 2.76 -20.64
N ALA A 34 -2.88 2.73 -21.97
CA ALA A 34 -3.35 1.60 -22.76
C ALA A 34 -2.32 0.46 -22.82
N LEU A 35 -2.00 -0.13 -21.65
CA LEU A 35 -1.10 -1.26 -21.47
C LEU A 35 -1.75 -2.32 -20.58
N SER A 36 -1.24 -3.54 -20.65
CA SER A 36 -1.66 -4.59 -19.71
C SER A 36 -1.28 -4.23 -18.27
N SER A 37 -2.01 -4.76 -17.31
CA SER A 37 -1.76 -4.54 -15.90
C SER A 37 -0.31 -4.88 -15.51
N TYR A 38 0.27 -5.95 -16.07
CA TYR A 38 1.64 -6.38 -15.77
C TYR A 38 2.68 -5.40 -16.31
N GLU A 39 2.47 -4.87 -17.52
CA GLU A 39 3.35 -3.87 -18.12
C GLU A 39 3.32 -2.57 -17.32
N ILE A 40 2.15 -2.16 -16.86
CA ILE A 40 2.00 -0.99 -15.99
C ILE A 40 2.79 -1.19 -14.69
N VAL A 41 2.65 -2.35 -14.01
CA VAL A 41 3.39 -2.63 -12.77
C VAL A 41 4.89 -2.68 -13.01
N PHE A 42 5.33 -3.29 -14.11
CA PHE A 42 6.75 -3.33 -14.49
C PHE A 42 7.33 -1.93 -14.68
N LEU A 43 6.69 -1.11 -15.53
CA LEU A 43 7.18 0.24 -15.85
C LEU A 43 7.16 1.17 -14.65
N ARG A 44 6.07 1.14 -13.85
CA ARG A 44 5.98 1.99 -12.65
C ARG A 44 7.03 1.65 -11.59
N THR A 45 7.32 0.36 -11.40
CA THR A 45 8.34 -0.07 -10.43
C THR A 45 9.75 0.20 -10.94
N LEU A 46 10.02 0.03 -12.23
CA LEU A 46 11.29 0.39 -12.86
C LEU A 46 11.57 1.90 -12.70
N ILE A 47 10.66 2.74 -13.15
CA ILE A 47 10.82 4.20 -13.14
C ILE A 47 10.90 4.71 -11.69
N GLY A 48 10.04 4.21 -10.80
CA GLY A 48 10.05 4.58 -9.40
C GLY A 48 11.34 4.21 -8.67
N SER A 49 11.89 3.00 -8.94
CA SER A 49 13.16 2.59 -8.36
C SER A 49 14.34 3.40 -8.89
N LEU A 50 14.40 3.65 -10.20
CA LEU A 50 15.44 4.49 -10.81
C LEU A 50 15.39 5.92 -10.26
N PHE A 51 14.18 6.49 -10.12
CA PHE A 51 14.00 7.82 -9.53
C PHE A 51 14.51 7.89 -8.08
N LEU A 52 14.16 6.94 -7.22
CA LEU A 52 14.63 6.91 -5.84
C LEU A 52 16.14 6.69 -5.74
N ILE A 53 16.71 5.83 -6.58
CA ILE A 53 18.16 5.62 -6.68
C ILE A 53 18.86 6.92 -7.08
N ALA A 54 18.36 7.61 -8.11
CA ALA A 54 18.91 8.89 -8.53
C ALA A 54 18.89 9.94 -7.41
N LEU A 55 17.76 10.07 -6.68
CA LEU A 55 17.67 10.96 -5.52
C LEU A 55 18.68 10.62 -4.43
N PHE A 56 18.88 9.33 -4.17
CA PHE A 56 19.83 8.88 -3.15
C PHE A 56 21.28 9.20 -3.53
N LEU A 57 21.66 8.99 -4.78
CA LEU A 57 22.98 9.28 -5.30
C LEU A 57 23.27 10.80 -5.30
N ILE A 58 22.31 11.62 -5.73
CA ILE A 58 22.42 13.09 -5.70
C ILE A 58 22.54 13.59 -4.26
N GLY A 59 21.76 13.01 -3.34
CA GLY A 59 21.78 13.34 -1.91
C GLY A 59 23.00 12.78 -1.16
N LYS A 60 23.95 12.14 -1.86
CA LYS A 60 25.14 11.47 -1.25
C LYS A 60 24.76 10.54 -0.10
N GLY A 61 23.66 9.82 -0.26
CA GLY A 61 23.16 8.86 0.73
C GLY A 61 24.17 7.73 0.98
N THR A 62 24.18 7.21 2.20
CA THR A 62 25.03 6.08 2.58
C THR A 62 24.18 4.87 2.90
N PHE A 63 24.57 3.70 2.39
CA PHE A 63 23.91 2.44 2.69
C PHE A 63 24.41 1.84 4.01
N HIS A 64 23.47 1.48 4.88
CA HIS A 64 23.75 0.83 6.16
C HIS A 64 23.51 -0.70 6.13
N LEU A 65 23.23 -1.25 4.94
CA LEU A 65 22.92 -2.66 4.70
C LEU A 65 23.99 -3.62 5.27
N ARG A 66 25.29 -3.28 5.09
CA ARG A 66 26.39 -4.14 5.54
C ARG A 66 26.46 -4.24 7.06
N GLN A 67 26.09 -3.19 7.76
CA GLN A 67 26.10 -3.11 9.23
C GLN A 67 24.87 -3.82 9.83
N ASN A 68 23.75 -3.87 9.08
CA ASN A 68 22.46 -4.37 9.54
C ASN A 68 21.95 -5.53 8.66
N ARG A 69 22.78 -6.55 8.45
CA ARG A 69 22.47 -7.67 7.51
C ARG A 69 21.13 -8.34 7.74
N ARG A 70 20.74 -8.55 9.02
CA ARG A 70 19.44 -9.17 9.36
C ARG A 70 18.28 -8.31 8.91
N GLU A 71 18.35 -7.00 9.13
CA GLU A 71 17.31 -6.06 8.69
C GLU A 71 17.26 -5.93 7.18
N ALA A 72 18.42 -5.96 6.51
CA ALA A 72 18.50 -6.00 5.06
C ALA A 72 17.76 -7.21 4.47
N VAL A 73 17.89 -8.39 5.09
CA VAL A 73 17.13 -9.58 4.68
C VAL A 73 15.63 -9.36 4.85
N PHE A 74 15.17 -8.78 5.97
CA PHE A 74 13.75 -8.51 6.18
C PHE A 74 13.20 -7.53 5.15
N ILE A 75 13.90 -6.44 4.83
CA ILE A 75 13.44 -5.49 3.81
C ILE A 75 13.45 -6.12 2.42
N THR A 76 14.46 -6.92 2.09
CA THR A 76 14.51 -7.65 0.82
C THR A 76 13.32 -8.60 0.69
N LEU A 77 13.05 -9.41 1.69
CA LEU A 77 11.87 -10.30 1.70
C LEU A 77 10.56 -9.52 1.65
N SER A 78 10.50 -8.35 2.30
CA SER A 78 9.37 -7.44 2.20
C SER A 78 9.18 -6.92 0.78
N GLY A 79 10.26 -6.57 0.08
CA GLY A 79 10.22 -6.15 -1.33
C GLY A 79 9.73 -7.26 -2.26
N VAL A 80 10.19 -8.50 -2.05
CA VAL A 80 9.67 -9.67 -2.76
C VAL A 80 8.17 -9.84 -2.49
N ALA A 81 7.75 -9.74 -1.24
CA ALA A 81 6.34 -9.84 -0.87
C ALA A 81 5.50 -8.74 -1.53
N MET A 82 6.02 -7.49 -1.62
CA MET A 82 5.34 -6.38 -2.30
C MET A 82 5.16 -6.66 -3.81
N GLY A 83 6.23 -7.05 -4.49
CA GLY A 83 6.16 -7.36 -5.92
C GLY A 83 5.21 -8.52 -6.21
N THR A 84 5.29 -9.58 -5.42
CA THR A 84 4.40 -10.75 -5.52
C THR A 84 2.95 -10.38 -5.21
N SER A 85 2.71 -9.54 -4.19
CA SER A 85 1.38 -9.02 -3.85
C SER A 85 0.75 -8.30 -5.03
N TRP A 86 1.49 -7.42 -5.68
CA TRP A 86 0.99 -6.69 -6.85
C TRP A 86 0.74 -7.61 -8.05
N MET A 87 1.58 -8.62 -8.27
CA MET A 87 1.33 -9.59 -9.35
C MET A 87 0.04 -10.38 -9.13
N PHE A 88 -0.17 -10.88 -7.92
CA PHE A 88 -1.42 -11.57 -7.57
C PHE A 88 -2.64 -10.63 -7.66
N LEU A 89 -2.51 -9.39 -7.20
CA LEU A 89 -3.59 -8.41 -7.27
C LEU A 89 -4.01 -8.11 -8.71
N TYR A 90 -3.03 -7.89 -9.60
CA TYR A 90 -3.32 -7.59 -10.99
C TYR A 90 -3.84 -8.81 -11.78
N GLU A 91 -3.39 -10.02 -11.42
CA GLU A 91 -4.01 -11.24 -11.93
C GLU A 91 -5.47 -11.35 -11.49
N ALA A 92 -5.75 -11.07 -10.21
CA ALA A 92 -7.11 -11.04 -9.70
C ALA A 92 -7.97 -9.98 -10.41
N TYR A 93 -7.42 -8.80 -10.74
CA TYR A 93 -8.14 -7.77 -11.52
C TYR A 93 -8.64 -8.30 -12.85
N GLN A 94 -7.84 -9.09 -13.55
CA GLN A 94 -8.21 -9.69 -14.83
C GLN A 94 -9.26 -10.79 -14.69
N GLN A 95 -9.20 -11.57 -13.60
CA GLN A 95 -10.04 -12.76 -13.41
C GLN A 95 -11.41 -12.44 -12.79
N ILE A 96 -11.49 -11.51 -11.84
CA ILE A 96 -12.69 -11.23 -11.05
C ILE A 96 -13.08 -9.75 -11.01
N GLY A 97 -12.34 -8.91 -11.76
CA GLY A 97 -12.57 -7.46 -11.82
C GLY A 97 -11.94 -6.69 -10.68
N VAL A 98 -11.69 -5.39 -10.93
CA VAL A 98 -10.94 -4.50 -10.03
C VAL A 98 -11.59 -4.37 -8.66
N SER A 99 -12.90 -4.12 -8.61
CA SER A 99 -13.60 -3.87 -7.35
C SER A 99 -13.58 -5.08 -6.42
N TYR A 100 -13.79 -6.29 -6.95
CA TYR A 100 -13.83 -7.49 -6.13
C TYR A 100 -12.43 -7.93 -5.68
N ALA A 101 -11.45 -7.87 -6.57
CA ALA A 101 -10.06 -8.15 -6.23
C ALA A 101 -9.51 -7.14 -5.20
N SER A 102 -9.84 -5.84 -5.32
CA SER A 102 -9.47 -4.84 -4.33
C SER A 102 -10.09 -5.12 -2.96
N LEU A 103 -11.35 -5.57 -2.92
CA LEU A 103 -12.00 -5.95 -1.66
C LEU A 103 -11.22 -7.07 -0.96
N LEU A 104 -10.77 -8.09 -1.71
CA LEU A 104 -9.94 -9.17 -1.18
C LEU A 104 -8.57 -8.65 -0.72
N TYR A 105 -7.93 -7.80 -1.51
CA TYR A 105 -6.63 -7.18 -1.16
C TYR A 105 -6.72 -6.39 0.15
N TYR A 106 -7.81 -5.65 0.39
CA TYR A 106 -8.02 -4.89 1.63
C TYR A 106 -8.27 -5.77 2.87
N CYS A 107 -8.34 -7.10 2.72
CA CYS A 107 -8.19 -8.01 3.84
C CYS A 107 -6.74 -8.06 4.37
N GLY A 108 -5.75 -7.55 3.63
CA GLY A 108 -4.36 -7.50 4.07
C GLY A 108 -4.14 -6.72 5.37
N PRO A 109 -4.58 -5.47 5.50
CA PRO A 109 -4.56 -4.74 6.77
C PRO A 109 -5.32 -5.46 7.91
N VAL A 110 -6.38 -6.23 7.59
CA VAL A 110 -7.08 -7.10 8.56
C VAL A 110 -6.13 -8.12 9.15
N LEU A 111 -5.41 -8.84 8.28
CA LEU A 111 -4.43 -9.84 8.70
C LEU A 111 -3.31 -9.21 9.53
N VAL A 112 -2.81 -8.04 9.11
CA VAL A 112 -1.79 -7.29 9.85
C VAL A 112 -2.27 -6.98 11.26
N MET A 113 -3.50 -6.48 11.42
CA MET A 113 -4.04 -6.12 12.73
C MET A 113 -4.32 -7.34 13.60
N LEU A 114 -4.96 -8.37 13.08
CA LEU A 114 -5.29 -9.58 13.84
C LEU A 114 -4.05 -10.32 14.34
N LEU A 115 -2.96 -10.33 13.55
CA LEU A 115 -1.73 -11.03 13.89
C LEU A 115 -0.71 -10.12 14.62
N SER A 116 -0.98 -8.81 14.74
CA SER A 116 -0.07 -7.86 15.42
C SER A 116 0.22 -8.21 16.88
N PRO A 117 -0.73 -8.73 17.70
CA PRO A 117 -0.43 -9.16 19.06
C PRO A 117 0.59 -10.31 19.13
N LEU A 118 0.52 -11.24 18.17
CA LEU A 118 1.41 -12.39 18.13
C LEU A 118 2.83 -12.02 17.70
N ILE A 119 2.95 -11.11 16.73
CA ILE A 119 4.23 -10.78 16.09
C ILE A 119 4.93 -9.62 16.78
N PHE A 120 4.19 -8.56 17.12
CA PHE A 120 4.73 -7.31 17.66
C PHE A 120 4.42 -7.11 19.14
N LYS A 121 3.66 -8.03 19.77
CA LYS A 121 3.19 -7.93 21.16
C LYS A 121 2.40 -6.65 21.42
N GLU A 122 1.77 -6.07 20.38
CA GLU A 122 0.90 -4.92 20.52
C GLU A 122 -0.44 -5.36 21.12
N ARG A 123 -0.94 -4.61 22.14
CA ARG A 123 -2.24 -4.91 22.73
C ARG A 123 -3.36 -4.37 21.86
N LEU A 124 -4.32 -5.23 21.49
CA LEU A 124 -5.56 -4.80 20.84
C LEU A 124 -6.48 -4.21 21.91
N THR A 125 -6.70 -2.92 21.84
CA THR A 125 -7.67 -2.24 22.72
C THR A 125 -9.08 -2.33 22.14
N LYS A 126 -10.10 -2.20 22.99
CA LYS A 126 -11.51 -2.24 22.55
C LYS A 126 -11.82 -1.20 21.47
N PRO A 127 -11.36 0.09 21.58
CA PRO A 127 -11.58 1.07 20.54
C PRO A 127 -10.93 0.68 19.20
N VAL A 128 -9.73 0.07 19.20
CA VAL A 128 -9.07 -0.40 17.98
C VAL A 128 -9.90 -1.48 17.29
N ILE A 129 -10.44 -2.44 18.04
CA ILE A 129 -11.29 -3.49 17.48
C ILE A 129 -12.59 -2.91 16.94
N ALA A 130 -13.26 -2.03 17.72
CA ALA A 130 -14.50 -1.38 17.30
C ALA A 130 -14.30 -0.53 16.04
N GLY A 131 -13.27 0.32 16.02
CA GLY A 131 -12.93 1.15 14.87
C GLY A 131 -12.67 0.31 13.62
N PHE A 132 -11.96 -0.79 13.79
CA PHE A 132 -11.67 -1.72 12.71
C PHE A 132 -12.93 -2.41 12.14
N MET A 133 -13.85 -2.87 12.98
CA MET A 133 -15.12 -3.46 12.54
C MET A 133 -15.97 -2.44 11.76
N ILE A 134 -15.96 -1.18 12.18
CA ILE A 134 -16.65 -0.08 11.47
C ILE A 134 -15.99 0.15 10.09
N VAL A 135 -14.66 0.14 10.01
CA VAL A 135 -13.92 0.25 8.73
C VAL A 135 -14.26 -0.90 7.79
N LEU A 136 -14.29 -2.14 8.28
CA LEU A 136 -14.67 -3.30 7.47
C LEU A 136 -16.10 -3.18 6.91
N LEU A 137 -17.04 -2.74 7.75
CA LEU A 137 -18.40 -2.46 7.30
C LEU A 137 -18.40 -1.39 6.19
N GLY A 138 -17.64 -0.32 6.36
CA GLY A 138 -17.48 0.74 5.36
C GLY A 138 -16.97 0.21 4.01
N ILE A 139 -15.96 -0.66 4.01
CA ILE A 139 -15.40 -1.27 2.80
C ILE A 139 -16.45 -2.13 2.08
N VAL A 140 -17.21 -2.93 2.82
CA VAL A 140 -18.27 -3.75 2.25
C VAL A 140 -19.38 -2.87 1.62
N LEU A 141 -19.77 -1.77 2.28
CA LEU A 141 -20.75 -0.83 1.76
C LEU A 141 -20.29 -0.13 0.47
N VAL A 142 -18.99 0.21 0.40
CA VAL A 142 -18.40 0.85 -0.77
C VAL A 142 -18.32 -0.10 -1.96
N ASN A 143 -17.89 -1.34 -1.75
CA ASN A 143 -17.54 -2.29 -2.83
C ASN A 143 -18.60 -3.41 -3.04
N GLY A 144 -19.54 -3.59 -2.13
CA GLY A 144 -20.38 -4.79 -2.03
C GLY A 144 -21.34 -5.04 -3.20
N LYS A 145 -21.63 -4.05 -4.06
CA LYS A 145 -22.56 -4.23 -5.20
C LYS A 145 -21.93 -4.89 -6.43
N THR A 146 -20.61 -5.01 -6.49
CA THR A 146 -19.87 -5.50 -7.66
C THR A 146 -19.41 -6.96 -7.58
N ALA A 147 -19.76 -7.66 -6.51
CA ALA A 147 -19.43 -9.06 -6.32
C ALA A 147 -20.28 -9.96 -7.23
N ARG A 148 -19.92 -10.07 -8.50
CA ARG A 148 -20.38 -11.16 -9.38
C ARG A 148 -19.37 -12.29 -9.25
N GLY A 149 -19.89 -13.51 -9.02
CA GLY A 149 -19.09 -14.71 -8.77
C GLY A 149 -17.91 -14.87 -9.73
N GLY A 150 -16.73 -14.79 -9.20
CA GLY A 150 -15.47 -14.97 -9.94
C GLY A 150 -15.03 -16.43 -9.98
N ASN A 151 -14.06 -16.73 -10.85
CA ASN A 151 -13.46 -18.05 -10.87
C ASN A 151 -12.58 -18.28 -9.62
N ALA A 152 -12.37 -19.55 -9.26
CA ALA A 152 -11.60 -19.93 -8.06
C ALA A 152 -10.15 -19.40 -8.11
N TRP A 153 -9.55 -19.32 -9.31
CA TRP A 153 -8.19 -18.79 -9.48
C TRP A 153 -8.10 -17.30 -9.13
N GLY A 154 -9.04 -16.49 -9.60
CA GLY A 154 -9.11 -15.07 -9.27
C GLY A 154 -9.31 -14.81 -7.78
N LEU A 155 -10.16 -15.61 -7.12
CA LEU A 155 -10.36 -15.54 -5.67
C LEU A 155 -9.08 -15.91 -4.91
N PHE A 156 -8.39 -16.98 -5.34
CA PHE A 156 -7.10 -17.37 -4.78
C PHE A 156 -6.07 -16.24 -4.93
N CYS A 157 -5.93 -15.66 -6.11
CA CYS A 157 -5.00 -14.57 -6.36
C CYS A 157 -5.33 -13.35 -5.49
N GLY A 158 -6.60 -12.95 -5.39
CA GLY A 158 -7.03 -11.86 -4.51
C GLY A 158 -6.68 -12.10 -3.05
N GLY A 159 -6.96 -13.31 -2.53
CA GLY A 159 -6.58 -13.71 -1.18
C GLY A 159 -5.06 -13.74 -0.95
N MET A 160 -4.30 -14.30 -1.91
CA MET A 160 -2.84 -14.34 -1.83
C MET A 160 -2.22 -12.94 -1.90
N SER A 161 -2.81 -12.00 -2.63
CA SER A 161 -2.34 -10.62 -2.62
C SER A 161 -2.43 -10.00 -1.22
N ALA A 162 -3.50 -10.26 -0.46
CA ALA A 162 -3.66 -9.81 0.92
C ALA A 162 -2.64 -10.48 1.87
N VAL A 163 -2.38 -11.76 1.70
CA VAL A 163 -1.34 -12.48 2.48
C VAL A 163 0.04 -11.91 2.21
N MET A 164 0.37 -11.63 0.95
CA MET A 164 1.65 -11.01 0.61
C MET A 164 1.75 -9.57 1.11
N TYR A 165 0.67 -8.80 1.11
CA TYR A 165 0.62 -7.48 1.76
C TYR A 165 0.94 -7.59 3.26
N PHE A 166 0.35 -8.55 3.96
CA PHE A 166 0.65 -8.82 5.37
C PHE A 166 2.15 -9.08 5.58
N PHE A 167 2.77 -9.95 4.78
CA PHE A 167 4.21 -10.21 4.86
C PHE A 167 5.03 -8.97 4.56
N MET A 168 4.67 -8.19 3.54
CA MET A 168 5.32 -6.94 3.20
C MET A 168 5.39 -6.00 4.41
N VAL A 169 4.26 -5.68 5.03
CA VAL A 169 4.20 -4.77 6.18
C VAL A 169 4.94 -5.34 7.38
N THR A 170 4.70 -6.61 7.69
CA THR A 170 5.27 -7.28 8.87
C THR A 170 6.79 -7.37 8.80
N LEU A 171 7.34 -7.76 7.65
CA LEU A 171 8.78 -7.87 7.43
C LEU A 171 9.44 -6.50 7.42
N ASN A 172 8.85 -5.51 6.75
CA ASN A 172 9.39 -4.14 6.73
C ASN A 172 9.50 -3.55 8.13
N LYS A 173 8.51 -3.79 8.98
CA LYS A 173 8.50 -3.33 10.37
C LYS A 173 9.57 -3.98 11.27
N GLN A 174 10.18 -5.08 10.87
CA GLN A 174 11.33 -5.65 11.59
C GLN A 174 12.61 -4.85 11.39
N SER A 175 12.65 -3.95 10.38
CA SER A 175 13.77 -3.04 10.18
C SER A 175 13.60 -1.79 11.03
N ARG A 176 14.59 -1.49 11.87
CA ARG A 176 14.61 -0.31 12.74
C ARG A 176 15.72 0.67 12.39
N ASN A 177 16.84 0.17 11.89
CA ASN A 177 18.05 0.96 11.57
C ASN A 177 18.11 1.33 10.09
N ILE A 178 17.54 0.50 9.18
CA ILE A 178 17.42 0.83 7.76
C ILE A 178 16.08 1.51 7.55
N THR A 179 16.07 2.83 7.45
CA THR A 179 14.85 3.65 7.41
C THR A 179 14.92 4.71 6.29
N GLY A 180 13.84 5.47 6.13
CA GLY A 180 13.84 6.61 5.21
C GLY A 180 13.97 6.18 3.75
N LEU A 181 14.82 6.92 3.01
CA LEU A 181 15.01 6.71 1.58
C LEU A 181 15.70 5.37 1.28
N GLU A 182 16.64 4.94 2.13
CA GLU A 182 17.33 3.66 1.98
C GLU A 182 16.34 2.47 2.01
N ASN A 183 15.44 2.45 3.00
CA ASN A 183 14.37 1.43 3.07
C ASN A 183 13.53 1.44 1.79
N SER A 184 13.08 2.62 1.35
CA SER A 184 12.19 2.74 0.20
C SER A 184 12.84 2.28 -1.10
N ILE A 185 14.14 2.55 -1.29
CA ILE A 185 14.91 2.11 -2.46
C ILE A 185 15.01 0.59 -2.50
N ILE A 186 15.43 -0.02 -1.39
CA ILE A 186 15.59 -1.48 -1.33
C ILE A 186 14.24 -2.15 -1.59
N GLN A 187 13.20 -1.69 -0.89
CA GLN A 187 11.84 -2.20 -1.01
C GLN A 187 11.36 -2.15 -2.47
N LEU A 188 11.47 -0.99 -3.12
CA LEU A 188 10.94 -0.80 -4.47
C LEU A 188 11.82 -1.47 -5.53
N THR A 189 13.15 -1.45 -5.38
CA THR A 189 14.07 -2.11 -6.32
C THR A 189 13.89 -3.63 -6.30
N VAL A 190 13.77 -4.22 -5.11
CA VAL A 190 13.53 -5.66 -4.98
C VAL A 190 12.15 -6.02 -5.53
N SER A 191 11.14 -5.18 -5.28
CA SER A 191 9.81 -5.36 -5.89
C SER A 191 9.88 -5.32 -7.41
N PHE A 192 10.59 -4.35 -7.99
CA PHE A 192 10.84 -4.30 -9.44
C PHE A 192 11.50 -5.58 -9.95
N LEU A 193 12.57 -6.07 -9.31
CA LEU A 193 13.25 -7.30 -9.73
C LEU A 193 12.31 -8.50 -9.68
N THR A 194 11.47 -8.60 -8.66
CA THR A 194 10.46 -9.67 -8.53
C THR A 194 9.46 -9.61 -9.69
N VAL A 195 8.94 -8.41 -10.00
CA VAL A 195 8.03 -8.18 -11.11
C VAL A 195 8.71 -8.45 -12.44
N ALA A 196 9.98 -8.04 -12.60
CA ALA A 196 10.76 -8.28 -13.81
C ALA A 196 10.95 -9.77 -14.13
N VAL A 197 11.23 -10.58 -13.11
CA VAL A 197 11.30 -12.05 -13.25
C VAL A 197 9.97 -12.60 -13.76
N TYR A 198 8.86 -12.17 -13.15
CA TYR A 198 7.53 -12.62 -13.56
C TYR A 198 7.19 -12.23 -15.00
N VAL A 199 7.40 -10.95 -15.38
CA VAL A 199 7.12 -10.44 -16.73
C VAL A 199 8.03 -11.09 -17.75
N GLY A 200 9.32 -11.31 -17.42
CA GLY A 200 10.27 -12.00 -18.28
C GLY A 200 9.84 -13.44 -18.62
N ILE A 201 9.31 -14.16 -17.64
CA ILE A 201 8.80 -15.52 -17.84
C ILE A 201 7.52 -15.50 -18.71
N LYS A 202 6.63 -14.53 -18.49
CA LYS A 202 5.30 -14.50 -19.12
C LYS A 202 5.29 -13.85 -20.50
N GLN A 203 6.11 -12.82 -20.74
CA GLN A 203 6.03 -11.95 -21.94
C GLN A 203 7.38 -11.71 -22.64
N ALA A 204 8.46 -12.35 -22.20
CA ALA A 204 9.81 -12.16 -22.77
C ALA A 204 10.24 -10.67 -22.90
N PHE A 205 9.74 -9.78 -22.01
CA PHE A 205 10.00 -8.33 -22.00
C PHE A 205 9.58 -7.57 -23.28
N VAL A 206 8.71 -8.11 -24.10
CA VAL A 206 8.17 -7.41 -25.27
C VAL A 206 7.09 -6.43 -24.82
N ILE A 207 7.48 -5.18 -24.56
CA ILE A 207 6.57 -4.10 -24.12
C ILE A 207 6.59 -3.01 -25.18
N GLN A 208 5.45 -2.74 -25.80
CA GLN A 208 5.28 -1.66 -26.77
C GLN A 208 4.48 -0.52 -26.13
N VAL A 209 5.18 0.55 -25.77
CA VAL A 209 4.58 1.69 -25.11
C VAL A 209 4.14 2.73 -26.14
N PRO A 210 2.82 3.05 -26.24
CA PRO A 210 2.34 4.14 -27.07
C PRO A 210 2.94 5.48 -26.62
N LYS A 211 3.26 6.37 -27.54
CA LYS A 211 3.89 7.67 -27.23
C LYS A 211 3.03 8.50 -26.27
N GLU A 212 1.72 8.43 -26.44
CA GLU A 212 0.71 9.16 -25.67
C GLU A 212 0.63 8.68 -24.20
N ALA A 213 1.07 7.46 -23.92
CA ALA A 213 1.06 6.88 -22.56
C ALA A 213 2.25 7.33 -21.70
N TRP A 214 3.35 7.80 -22.31
CA TRP A 214 4.57 8.15 -21.56
C TRP A 214 4.37 9.21 -20.47
N PRO A 215 3.65 10.34 -20.65
CA PRO A 215 3.42 11.29 -19.58
C PRO A 215 2.77 10.65 -18.36
N TRP A 216 1.74 9.81 -18.58
CA TRP A 216 1.01 9.12 -17.53
C TRP A 216 1.86 8.07 -16.82
N ILE A 217 2.70 7.33 -17.57
CA ILE A 217 3.64 6.36 -17.03
C ILE A 217 4.69 7.06 -16.17
N LEU A 218 5.21 8.23 -16.57
CA LEU A 218 6.14 9.00 -15.77
C LEU A 218 5.49 9.53 -14.49
N VAL A 219 4.28 10.05 -14.56
CA VAL A 219 3.52 10.45 -13.35
C VAL A 219 3.31 9.25 -12.44
N LEU A 220 2.85 8.13 -12.97
CA LEU A 220 2.61 6.91 -12.18
C LEU A 220 3.90 6.37 -11.55
N GLY A 221 5.01 6.38 -12.30
CA GLY A 221 6.31 5.87 -11.85
C GLY A 221 7.01 6.80 -10.87
N ILE A 222 7.11 8.09 -11.17
CA ILE A 222 7.84 9.05 -10.34
C ILE A 222 7.00 9.49 -9.15
N VAL A 223 5.80 10.03 -9.39
CA VAL A 223 4.99 10.66 -8.34
C VAL A 223 4.29 9.59 -7.49
N ASN A 224 3.44 8.78 -8.12
CA ASN A 224 2.64 7.80 -7.36
C ASN A 224 3.50 6.67 -6.79
N THR A 225 4.46 6.16 -7.56
CA THR A 225 5.28 5.02 -7.11
C THR A 225 6.53 5.48 -6.38
N GLY A 226 7.37 6.32 -6.96
CA GLY A 226 8.62 6.77 -6.36
C GLY A 226 8.40 7.58 -5.09
N ILE A 227 7.76 8.74 -5.21
CA ILE A 227 7.47 9.62 -4.07
C ILE A 227 6.49 8.93 -3.12
N GLY A 228 5.43 8.27 -3.64
CA GLY A 228 4.46 7.56 -2.84
C GLY A 228 5.10 6.47 -1.96
N CYS A 229 5.95 5.61 -2.51
CA CYS A 229 6.67 4.58 -1.74
C CYS A 229 7.64 5.20 -0.73
N TYR A 230 8.33 6.29 -1.07
CA TYR A 230 9.16 7.00 -0.09
C TYR A 230 8.33 7.51 1.08
N LEU A 231 7.20 8.15 0.83
CA LEU A 231 6.31 8.66 1.87
C LEU A 231 5.67 7.52 2.69
N TYR A 232 5.44 6.36 2.08
CA TYR A 232 4.88 5.18 2.75
C TYR A 232 5.90 4.48 3.64
N PHE A 233 7.06 4.10 3.09
CA PHE A 233 8.04 3.26 3.80
C PHE A 233 8.92 4.05 4.77
N SER A 234 9.22 5.33 4.48
CA SER A 234 10.10 6.11 5.34
C SER A 234 9.59 6.29 6.78
N PRO A 235 8.28 6.50 7.04
CA PRO A 235 7.76 6.58 8.40
C PRO A 235 7.34 5.25 9.01
N LEU A 236 7.32 4.16 8.24
CA LEU A 236 6.67 2.91 8.64
C LEU A 236 7.21 2.33 9.96
N SER A 237 8.53 2.43 10.18
CA SER A 237 9.16 1.96 11.43
C SER A 237 8.76 2.76 12.67
N LYS A 238 8.26 4.00 12.48
CA LYS A 238 7.88 4.93 13.56
C LYS A 238 6.39 4.84 13.94
N LEU A 239 5.57 4.23 13.09
CA LEU A 239 4.13 4.08 13.31
C LEU A 239 3.82 2.73 13.95
N SER A 240 2.75 2.65 14.74
CA SER A 240 2.27 1.36 15.23
C SER A 240 1.72 0.52 14.07
N VAL A 241 1.73 -0.81 14.22
CA VAL A 241 1.16 -1.69 13.18
C VAL A 241 -0.34 -1.44 13.03
N GLN A 242 -1.00 -1.13 14.14
CA GLN A 242 -2.42 -0.81 14.18
C GLN A 242 -2.74 0.48 13.44
N THR A 243 -1.93 1.55 13.64
CA THR A 243 -2.02 2.82 12.89
C THR A 243 -1.87 2.56 11.39
N VAL A 244 -0.86 1.78 11.00
CA VAL A 244 -0.64 1.43 9.59
C VAL A 244 -1.85 0.70 9.01
N ALA A 245 -2.40 -0.28 9.74
CA ALA A 245 -3.54 -1.04 9.28
C ALA A 245 -4.82 -0.19 9.17
N LEU A 246 -5.13 0.62 10.19
CA LEU A 246 -6.33 1.47 10.21
C LEU A 246 -6.28 2.58 9.16
N CYS A 247 -5.17 3.33 9.11
CA CYS A 247 -5.02 4.42 8.16
C CYS A 247 -4.91 3.91 6.71
N GLY A 248 -4.41 2.69 6.49
CA GLY A 248 -4.30 2.07 5.17
C GLY A 248 -5.61 2.10 4.37
N TYR A 249 -6.75 2.10 5.05
CA TYR A 249 -8.07 2.20 4.41
C TYR A 249 -8.42 3.59 3.86
N LEU A 250 -7.59 4.60 4.08
CA LEU A 250 -7.72 5.89 3.40
C LEU A 250 -7.36 5.80 1.92
N GLU A 251 -6.57 4.81 1.51
CA GLU A 251 -6.25 4.58 0.09
C GLU A 251 -7.52 4.32 -0.74
N PRO A 252 -8.36 3.29 -0.46
CA PRO A 252 -9.59 3.07 -1.21
C PRO A 252 -10.57 4.23 -1.11
N LEU A 253 -10.63 4.90 0.04
CA LEU A 253 -11.48 6.07 0.22
C LEU A 253 -11.04 7.23 -0.67
N SER A 254 -9.74 7.51 -0.73
CA SER A 254 -9.20 8.56 -1.59
C SER A 254 -9.39 8.25 -3.07
N ALA A 255 -9.29 6.98 -3.47
CA ALA A 255 -9.58 6.55 -4.84
C ALA A 255 -11.00 6.89 -5.27
N ILE A 256 -11.99 6.65 -4.41
CA ILE A 256 -13.39 7.00 -4.68
C ILE A 256 -13.56 8.52 -4.73
N LEU A 257 -13.00 9.24 -3.76
CA LEU A 257 -13.09 10.69 -3.72
C LEU A 257 -12.53 11.33 -5.00
N PHE A 258 -11.37 10.86 -5.45
CA PHE A 258 -10.76 11.34 -6.68
C PHE A 258 -11.55 10.93 -7.95
N ALA A 259 -12.16 9.75 -7.98
CA ALA A 259 -13.05 9.35 -9.08
C ALA A 259 -14.25 10.30 -9.19
N VAL A 260 -14.84 10.70 -8.07
CA VAL A 260 -15.92 11.69 -8.03
C VAL A 260 -15.44 13.07 -8.49
N LEU A 261 -14.31 13.55 -7.93
CA LEU A 261 -13.84 14.92 -8.17
C LEU A 261 -13.23 15.12 -9.56
N LEU A 262 -12.50 14.11 -10.08
CA LEU A 262 -11.74 14.24 -11.32
C LEU A 262 -12.42 13.58 -12.52
N LEU A 263 -13.20 12.51 -12.31
CA LEU A 263 -13.92 11.83 -13.38
C LEU A 263 -15.41 12.15 -13.39
N GLY A 264 -15.92 12.94 -12.44
CA GLY A 264 -17.33 13.31 -12.34
C GLY A 264 -18.25 12.14 -12.00
N GLU A 265 -17.73 11.06 -11.42
CA GLU A 265 -18.54 9.90 -11.03
C GLU A 265 -19.51 10.27 -9.90
N LYS A 266 -20.72 9.71 -9.94
CA LYS A 266 -21.72 9.94 -8.89
C LYS A 266 -21.61 8.87 -7.81
N MET A 267 -21.42 9.30 -6.55
CA MET A 267 -21.50 8.39 -5.43
C MET A 267 -22.94 7.96 -5.13
N THR A 268 -23.14 6.68 -4.89
CA THR A 268 -24.37 6.17 -4.31
C THR A 268 -24.44 6.49 -2.82
N VAL A 269 -25.65 6.53 -2.23
CA VAL A 269 -25.83 6.73 -0.79
C VAL A 269 -25.04 5.70 0.03
N LEU A 270 -25.00 4.44 -0.43
CA LEU A 270 -24.22 3.39 0.24
C LEU A 270 -22.71 3.69 0.25
N GLN A 271 -22.18 4.24 -0.84
CA GLN A 271 -20.77 4.64 -0.91
C GLN A 271 -20.46 5.81 0.03
N ILE A 272 -21.38 6.78 0.15
CA ILE A 272 -21.22 7.91 1.08
C ILE A 272 -21.22 7.41 2.53
N VAL A 273 -22.18 6.53 2.89
CA VAL A 273 -22.23 5.94 4.24
C VAL A 273 -20.99 5.08 4.50
N GLY A 274 -20.57 4.28 3.52
CA GLY A 274 -19.36 3.48 3.62
C GLY A 274 -18.08 4.33 3.83
N ALA A 275 -17.97 5.44 3.09
CA ALA A 275 -16.88 6.41 3.26
C ALA A 275 -16.86 7.01 4.67
N ALA A 276 -18.02 7.42 5.19
CA ALA A 276 -18.15 7.93 6.55
C ALA A 276 -17.77 6.86 7.61
N CYS A 277 -18.14 5.60 7.39
CA CYS A 277 -17.70 4.48 8.25
C CYS A 277 -16.18 4.29 8.22
N ILE A 278 -15.52 4.36 7.05
CA ILE A 278 -14.06 4.21 6.94
C ILE A 278 -13.36 5.32 7.73
N ILE A 279 -13.72 6.58 7.52
CA ILE A 279 -13.12 7.72 8.24
C ILE A 279 -13.39 7.62 9.74
N GLY A 280 -14.66 7.45 10.13
CA GLY A 280 -15.07 7.40 11.53
C GLY A 280 -14.44 6.23 12.28
N GLY A 281 -14.40 5.06 11.68
CA GLY A 281 -13.77 3.87 12.25
C GLY A 281 -12.26 4.02 12.42
N ALA A 282 -11.56 4.59 11.43
CA ALA A 282 -10.12 4.88 11.53
C ALA A 282 -9.83 5.89 12.67
N MET A 283 -10.62 6.97 12.77
CA MET A 283 -10.48 7.97 13.85
C MET A 283 -10.75 7.37 15.23
N ILE A 284 -11.79 6.56 15.38
CA ILE A 284 -12.11 5.89 16.65
C ILE A 284 -10.96 4.97 17.08
N GLY A 285 -10.49 4.13 16.15
CA GLY A 285 -9.41 3.19 16.43
C GLY A 285 -8.11 3.88 16.82
N GLU A 286 -7.71 4.92 16.09
CA GLU A 286 -6.46 5.62 16.33
C GLU A 286 -6.53 6.50 17.60
N LEU A 287 -7.49 7.44 17.67
CA LEU A 287 -7.53 8.44 18.73
C LEU A 287 -7.90 7.85 20.10
N LEU A 288 -8.87 6.94 20.14
CA LEU A 288 -9.30 6.32 21.39
C LEU A 288 -8.42 5.14 21.79
N GLY A 289 -7.87 4.41 20.78
CA GLY A 289 -6.93 3.33 21.03
C GLY A 289 -5.63 3.80 21.67
N GLU A 290 -5.11 4.95 21.24
CA GLU A 290 -3.91 5.56 21.83
C GLU A 290 -4.15 6.01 23.28
N LYS A 291 -5.31 6.61 23.57
CA LYS A 291 -5.68 7.01 24.94
C LYS A 291 -5.79 5.83 25.91
N GLU A 292 -6.28 4.68 25.45
CA GLU A 292 -6.41 3.48 26.29
C GLU A 292 -5.05 2.81 26.58
N LYS A 293 -4.08 2.93 25.66
CA LYS A 293 -2.71 2.44 25.86
C LYS A 293 -1.90 3.26 26.87
N LEU A 294 -2.29 4.51 27.09
CA LEU A 294 -1.63 5.42 28.02
C LEU A 294 -2.16 5.32 29.47
N LYS A 295 -3.26 4.60 29.66
CA LYS A 295 -3.82 4.22 30.97
C LYS A 295 -3.27 2.88 31.43
#